data_88c19390d781f49322238f0084970966
#
_entry.id   88c19390d781f49322238f0084970966
#
_cell.length_a   1.000
_cell.length_b   1.000
_cell.length_c   1.000
_cell.angle_alpha   90.00
_cell.angle_beta   90.00
_cell.angle_gamma   90.00
#
_symmetry.space_group_name_H-M   'P 1'
#
loop_
_entity.id
_entity.type
_entity.pdbx_description
1 polymer ?
#
loop_
_entity_poly.entity_id
_entity_poly.type
_entity_poly.pdbx_seq_one_letter_code
_entity_poly.pdbx_strand_id
1 'polypeptide(L)'
;MTNNNIYIDGIPLADLGVVLAPDSYKSVLQFPSLKSVKTNDWAEYDYIEPDLDSPTLDKRTVTLNFHANGIDGYERFIAYLERKSLFTWNFAELGVVLPLRIESNGLKHTSRKWQSFSVSFVDDAPYHPDGSVIVSKHYGGGGFLMDGVPLDYYGVFVLDGTLEKIRQIGKVKDRLTVSENSRDGAVYDYGGALKTASNDIQIKCLIRAANMPTLINNYYALLNRLKSPHLRRIFVTSTMEVIECYYKSATCEDVHLHLASGSAGIAFTLTMTVVNKGVLRVLGDDAEDYYLTDGSGKFLAP
;
A
#
# COMPACT_ATOMS: atom_id res chain seq x y z
N MET A 1 -0.17 -8.70 -27.49
CA MET A 1 1.06 -8.21 -26.80
C MET A 1 1.98 -9.40 -26.67
N THR A 2 3.13 -9.35 -27.32
CA THR A 2 4.12 -10.43 -27.24
C THR A 2 4.90 -10.27 -25.95
N ASN A 3 4.68 -11.17 -24.98
CA ASN A 3 5.38 -11.21 -23.66
C ASN A 3 6.86 -11.62 -23.80
N ASN A 4 7.58 -11.05 -24.75
CA ASN A 4 8.97 -11.42 -25.02
C ASN A 4 9.99 -10.79 -24.04
N ASN A 5 9.53 -10.00 -23.06
CA ASN A 5 10.38 -9.21 -22.18
C ASN A 5 10.32 -9.65 -20.72
N ILE A 6 9.95 -10.92 -20.46
CA ILE A 6 9.97 -11.50 -19.11
C ILE A 6 10.93 -12.67 -19.09
N TYR A 7 11.84 -12.63 -18.12
CA TYR A 7 12.90 -13.63 -17.98
C TYR A 7 12.87 -14.25 -16.59
N ILE A 8 13.14 -15.55 -16.53
CA ILE A 8 13.42 -16.29 -15.30
C ILE A 8 14.87 -16.79 -15.37
N ASP A 9 15.72 -16.36 -14.44
CA ASP A 9 17.17 -16.66 -14.46
C ASP A 9 17.85 -16.33 -15.78
N GLY A 10 17.40 -15.29 -16.47
CA GLY A 10 17.91 -14.89 -17.79
C GLY A 10 17.32 -15.65 -18.97
N ILE A 11 16.47 -16.66 -18.74
CA ILE A 11 15.81 -17.43 -19.80
C ILE A 11 14.46 -16.77 -20.12
N PRO A 12 14.17 -16.44 -21.40
CA PRO A 12 12.86 -15.94 -21.81
C PRO A 12 11.75 -16.96 -21.47
N LEU A 13 10.62 -16.50 -20.94
CA LEU A 13 9.48 -17.39 -20.65
C LEU A 13 8.98 -18.13 -21.90
N ALA A 14 9.05 -17.51 -23.06
CA ALA A 14 8.68 -18.12 -24.34
C ALA A 14 9.47 -19.40 -24.64
N ASP A 15 10.77 -19.45 -24.28
CA ASP A 15 11.63 -20.61 -24.47
C ASP A 15 11.25 -21.79 -23.56
N LEU A 16 10.62 -21.48 -22.44
CA LEU A 16 10.02 -22.47 -21.54
C LEU A 16 8.60 -22.87 -21.94
N GLY A 17 8.08 -22.29 -23.04
CA GLY A 17 6.76 -22.64 -23.58
C GLY A 17 5.60 -22.03 -22.82
N VAL A 18 5.79 -20.96 -22.06
CA VAL A 18 4.75 -20.25 -21.31
C VAL A 18 4.80 -18.75 -21.57
N VAL A 19 3.65 -18.10 -21.39
CA VAL A 19 3.52 -16.65 -21.41
C VAL A 19 2.81 -16.20 -20.14
N LEU A 20 3.19 -15.04 -19.62
CA LEU A 20 2.59 -14.45 -18.41
C LEU A 20 1.27 -13.76 -18.79
N ALA A 21 0.22 -13.97 -18.00
CA ALA A 21 -1.03 -13.25 -18.15
C ALA A 21 -0.88 -11.80 -17.61
N PRO A 22 -1.50 -10.80 -18.28
CA PRO A 22 -1.32 -9.38 -17.92
C PRO A 22 -1.75 -9.02 -16.50
N ASP A 23 -2.74 -9.70 -15.93
CA ASP A 23 -3.22 -9.52 -14.56
C ASP A 23 -2.18 -9.86 -13.49
N SER A 24 -1.13 -10.62 -13.85
CA SER A 24 0.00 -10.92 -12.96
C SER A 24 0.79 -9.69 -12.53
N TYR A 25 0.79 -8.62 -13.32
CA TYR A 25 1.50 -7.38 -12.98
C TYR A 25 0.96 -6.72 -11.71
N LYS A 26 -0.31 -6.92 -11.37
CA LYS A 26 -0.89 -6.46 -10.10
C LYS A 26 -0.15 -7.06 -8.90
N SER A 27 0.11 -8.36 -8.96
CA SER A 27 0.83 -9.08 -7.91
C SER A 27 2.30 -8.69 -7.85
N VAL A 28 2.95 -8.46 -9.00
CA VAL A 28 4.34 -8.00 -9.09
C VAL A 28 4.54 -6.62 -8.47
N LEU A 29 3.58 -5.71 -8.69
CA LEU A 29 3.62 -4.33 -8.20
C LEU A 29 2.89 -4.13 -6.85
N GLN A 30 2.37 -5.20 -6.26
CA GLN A 30 1.75 -5.14 -4.93
C GLN A 30 2.74 -4.58 -3.91
N PHE A 31 2.36 -3.55 -3.14
CA PHE A 31 3.16 -3.09 -2.00
C PHE A 31 3.18 -4.15 -0.90
N PRO A 32 4.34 -4.46 -0.32
CA PRO A 32 4.40 -5.29 0.87
C PRO A 32 3.74 -4.57 2.06
N SER A 33 3.08 -5.34 2.92
CA SER A 33 2.52 -4.82 4.17
C SER A 33 3.64 -4.55 5.18
N LEU A 34 3.38 -3.68 6.16
CA LEU A 34 4.22 -3.65 7.35
C LEU A 34 4.02 -4.94 8.16
N LYS A 35 5.09 -5.41 8.81
CA LYS A 35 4.96 -6.38 9.89
C LYS A 35 4.10 -5.80 11.00
N SER A 36 3.56 -6.69 11.84
CA SER A 36 2.75 -6.27 12.97
C SER A 36 3.51 -5.25 13.81
N VAL A 37 2.94 -4.04 13.90
CA VAL A 37 3.45 -2.95 14.71
C VAL A 37 3.04 -3.20 16.16
N LYS A 38 3.99 -3.08 17.10
CA LYS A 38 3.66 -3.10 18.53
C LYS A 38 2.89 -1.84 18.87
N THR A 39 1.79 -1.98 19.58
CA THR A 39 0.91 -0.87 19.94
C THR A 39 0.53 -0.96 21.41
N ASN A 40 0.46 0.19 22.08
CA ASN A 40 -0.20 0.33 23.37
C ASN A 40 -1.62 0.87 23.11
N ASP A 41 -2.60 0.21 23.68
CA ASP A 41 -4.01 0.60 23.57
C ASP A 41 -4.59 0.81 24.97
N TRP A 42 -4.49 2.03 25.47
CA TRP A 42 -4.95 2.42 26.79
C TRP A 42 -6.43 2.82 26.73
N ALA A 43 -7.21 2.33 27.66
CA ALA A 43 -8.65 2.63 27.73
C ALA A 43 -8.93 4.12 28.00
N GLU A 44 -8.01 4.80 28.67
CA GLU A 44 -8.11 6.20 29.11
C GLU A 44 -7.76 7.21 28.02
N TYR A 45 -7.12 6.76 26.93
CA TYR A 45 -6.66 7.61 25.84
C TYR A 45 -7.41 7.29 24.54
N ASP A 46 -7.57 8.30 23.69
CA ASP A 46 -8.05 8.09 22.34
C ASP A 46 -6.98 7.39 21.51
N TYR A 47 -7.40 6.57 20.55
CA TYR A 47 -6.56 5.85 19.60
C TYR A 47 -5.54 4.89 20.26
N ILE A 48 -4.45 4.64 19.57
CA ILE A 48 -3.34 3.75 19.97
C ILE A 48 -2.00 4.49 19.90
N GLU A 49 -1.02 3.97 20.60
CA GLU A 49 0.38 4.40 20.56
C GLU A 49 1.24 3.34 19.85
N PRO A 50 1.57 3.53 18.55
CA PRO A 50 2.38 2.57 17.81
C PRO A 50 3.88 2.82 18.01
N ASP A 51 4.66 1.73 18.10
CA ASP A 51 6.11 1.75 18.02
C ASP A 51 6.55 1.74 16.54
N LEU A 52 6.98 2.89 16.04
CA LEU A 52 7.38 3.12 14.66
C LEU A 52 8.84 3.55 14.50
N ASP A 53 9.70 3.24 15.45
CA ASP A 53 11.12 3.63 15.38
C ASP A 53 11.85 2.90 14.24
N SER A 54 11.46 1.65 13.95
CA SER A 54 12.05 0.84 12.90
C SER A 54 10.98 0.01 12.17
N PRO A 55 10.12 0.63 11.35
CA PRO A 55 9.09 -0.08 10.63
C PRO A 55 9.69 -1.01 9.57
N THR A 56 9.35 -2.28 9.61
CA THR A 56 9.85 -3.30 8.68
C THR A 56 8.71 -3.86 7.83
N LEU A 57 9.03 -4.16 6.58
CA LEU A 57 8.10 -4.79 5.66
C LEU A 57 8.02 -6.30 5.91
N ASP A 58 6.84 -6.86 5.73
CA ASP A 58 6.66 -8.32 5.74
C ASP A 58 6.98 -8.90 4.36
N LYS A 59 7.23 -10.22 4.32
CA LYS A 59 7.27 -10.95 3.07
C LYS A 59 5.96 -10.78 2.31
N ARG A 60 6.00 -10.88 0.99
CA ARG A 60 4.79 -10.83 0.17
C ARG A 60 4.67 -12.05 -0.73
N THR A 61 3.44 -12.45 -1.00
CA THR A 61 3.15 -13.48 -2.00
C THR A 61 2.95 -12.80 -3.37
N VAL A 62 3.64 -13.33 -4.38
CA VAL A 62 3.53 -12.90 -5.78
C VAL A 62 2.93 -14.05 -6.57
N THR A 63 1.65 -13.93 -6.94
CA THR A 63 0.97 -14.94 -7.74
C THR A 63 1.07 -14.57 -9.21
N LEU A 64 1.67 -15.45 -10.00
CA LEU A 64 1.85 -15.28 -11.43
C LEU A 64 0.93 -16.25 -12.17
N ASN A 65 0.14 -15.72 -13.10
CA ASN A 65 -0.78 -16.47 -13.94
C ASN A 65 -0.14 -16.71 -15.30
N PHE A 66 -0.17 -17.95 -15.78
CA PHE A 66 0.50 -18.37 -16.99
C PHE A 66 -0.48 -19.00 -17.98
N HIS A 67 -0.16 -18.82 -19.26
CA HIS A 67 -0.72 -19.60 -20.34
C HIS A 67 0.37 -20.45 -20.97
N ALA A 68 0.20 -21.77 -21.01
CA ALA A 68 1.14 -22.67 -21.64
C ALA A 68 0.83 -22.86 -23.14
N ASN A 69 1.87 -23.00 -23.93
CA ASN A 69 1.77 -23.41 -25.32
C ASN A 69 1.66 -24.95 -25.42
N GLY A 70 0.48 -25.46 -25.10
CA GLY A 70 0.22 -26.90 -25.02
C GLY A 70 0.77 -27.57 -23.77
N ILE A 71 0.64 -28.91 -23.73
CA ILE A 71 1.10 -29.71 -22.60
C ILE A 71 2.62 -29.71 -22.48
N ASP A 72 3.32 -29.75 -23.60
CA ASP A 72 4.80 -29.78 -23.62
C ASP A 72 5.40 -28.50 -23.02
N GLY A 73 4.78 -27.35 -23.29
CA GLY A 73 5.17 -26.08 -22.68
C GLY A 73 4.95 -26.05 -21.17
N TYR A 74 3.80 -26.57 -20.72
CA TYR A 74 3.49 -26.73 -19.32
C TYR A 74 4.52 -27.62 -18.60
N GLU A 75 4.73 -28.85 -19.13
CA GLU A 75 5.65 -29.81 -18.52
C GLU A 75 7.10 -29.30 -18.48
N ARG A 76 7.56 -28.63 -19.54
CA ARG A 76 8.88 -27.99 -19.60
C ARG A 76 9.04 -26.94 -18.53
N PHE A 77 8.04 -26.09 -18.35
CA PHE A 77 8.09 -25.03 -17.34
C PHE A 77 8.05 -25.59 -15.92
N ILE A 78 7.19 -26.58 -15.64
CA ILE A 78 7.14 -27.24 -14.33
C ILE A 78 8.45 -27.94 -14.02
N ALA A 79 8.99 -28.72 -14.96
CA ALA A 79 10.29 -29.36 -14.79
C ALA A 79 11.44 -28.35 -14.56
N TYR A 80 11.31 -27.12 -15.10
CA TYR A 80 12.25 -26.07 -14.79
C TYR A 80 12.10 -25.57 -13.36
N LEU A 81 10.87 -25.36 -12.88
CA LEU A 81 10.60 -24.90 -11.51
C LEU A 81 10.98 -25.92 -10.43
N GLU A 82 10.98 -27.21 -10.76
CA GLU A 82 11.39 -28.27 -9.82
C GLU A 82 12.90 -28.31 -9.55
N ARG A 83 13.72 -27.63 -10.36
CA ARG A 83 15.19 -27.70 -10.23
C ARG A 83 15.74 -26.97 -9.01
N LYS A 84 15.05 -25.92 -8.54
CA LYS A 84 15.48 -25.12 -7.39
C LYS A 84 14.29 -24.39 -6.77
N SER A 85 14.49 -23.80 -5.60
CA SER A 85 13.42 -23.10 -4.87
C SER A 85 13.42 -21.57 -5.08
N LEU A 86 14.54 -20.97 -5.49
CA LEU A 86 14.69 -19.51 -5.65
C LEU A 86 15.03 -19.19 -7.10
N PHE A 87 14.31 -18.24 -7.67
CA PHE A 87 14.43 -17.79 -9.06
C PHE A 87 14.58 -16.27 -9.13
N THR A 88 15.41 -15.80 -10.05
CA THR A 88 15.51 -14.37 -10.38
C THR A 88 14.58 -14.05 -11.53
N TRP A 89 13.51 -13.31 -11.23
CA TRP A 89 12.55 -12.84 -12.21
C TRP A 89 12.90 -11.44 -12.69
N ASN A 90 12.94 -11.24 -14.00
CA ASN A 90 13.15 -9.93 -14.60
C ASN A 90 11.92 -9.56 -15.44
N PHE A 91 11.16 -8.58 -14.98
CA PHE A 91 10.03 -7.97 -15.65
C PHE A 91 10.52 -6.72 -16.40
N ALA A 92 11.15 -6.92 -17.55
CA ALA A 92 11.86 -5.85 -18.26
C ALA A 92 10.95 -4.67 -18.67
N GLU A 93 9.65 -4.92 -18.93
CA GLU A 93 8.67 -3.85 -19.23
C GLU A 93 8.43 -2.93 -18.03
N LEU A 94 8.55 -3.47 -16.82
CA LEU A 94 8.42 -2.72 -15.57
C LEU A 94 9.78 -2.16 -15.09
N GLY A 95 10.89 -2.68 -15.60
CA GLY A 95 12.22 -2.41 -15.08
C GLY A 95 12.46 -3.00 -13.67
N VAL A 96 11.75 -4.09 -13.32
CA VAL A 96 11.76 -4.69 -11.98
C VAL A 96 12.39 -6.08 -12.02
N VAL A 97 13.35 -6.32 -11.12
CA VAL A 97 13.97 -7.62 -10.91
C VAL A 97 13.69 -8.09 -9.49
N LEU A 98 13.11 -9.28 -9.36
CA LEU A 98 12.70 -9.85 -8.07
C LEU A 98 13.31 -11.24 -7.87
N PRO A 99 13.97 -11.50 -6.73
CA PRO A 99 14.31 -12.84 -6.30
C PRO A 99 13.08 -13.46 -5.63
N LEU A 100 12.44 -14.42 -6.29
CA LEU A 100 11.20 -15.03 -5.81
C LEU A 100 11.44 -16.51 -5.51
N ARG A 101 11.04 -16.93 -4.32
CA ARG A 101 11.04 -18.34 -3.90
C ARG A 101 9.67 -18.94 -4.20
N ILE A 102 9.66 -20.17 -4.76
CA ILE A 102 8.40 -20.88 -4.96
C ILE A 102 7.75 -21.21 -3.61
N GLU A 103 6.45 -20.98 -3.50
CA GLU A 103 5.69 -21.33 -2.30
C GLU A 103 5.34 -22.84 -2.33
N SER A 104 5.41 -23.49 -1.18
CA SER A 104 4.93 -24.87 -1.04
C SER A 104 3.44 -24.91 -1.39
N ASN A 105 3.05 -25.83 -2.30
CA ASN A 105 1.69 -25.93 -2.84
C ASN A 105 1.22 -24.68 -3.64
N GLY A 106 2.15 -23.88 -4.16
CA GLY A 106 1.86 -22.68 -4.92
C GLY A 106 1.24 -22.93 -6.30
N LEU A 107 1.32 -24.18 -6.81
CA LEU A 107 0.81 -24.51 -8.15
C LEU A 107 -0.70 -24.77 -8.12
N LYS A 108 -1.46 -24.01 -8.92
CA LYS A 108 -2.90 -24.16 -9.06
C LYS A 108 -3.29 -24.18 -10.54
N HIS A 109 -4.08 -25.19 -10.93
CA HIS A 109 -4.65 -25.28 -12.28
C HIS A 109 -5.97 -24.53 -12.37
N THR A 110 -6.11 -23.69 -13.39
CA THR A 110 -7.33 -22.91 -13.65
C THR A 110 -8.15 -23.47 -14.82
N SER A 111 -7.58 -24.40 -15.59
CA SER A 111 -8.30 -25.03 -16.72
C SER A 111 -7.98 -26.52 -16.83
N ARG A 112 -8.98 -27.29 -17.31
CA ARG A 112 -8.83 -28.74 -17.54
C ARG A 112 -7.88 -29.09 -18.70
N LYS A 113 -7.50 -28.12 -19.53
CA LYS A 113 -6.64 -28.33 -20.71
C LYS A 113 -5.17 -27.96 -20.48
N TRP A 114 -4.75 -27.80 -19.25
CA TRP A 114 -3.37 -27.40 -18.89
C TRP A 114 -2.88 -26.08 -19.49
N GLN A 115 -3.80 -25.33 -20.14
CA GLN A 115 -3.46 -24.11 -20.85
C GLN A 115 -3.32 -22.90 -19.94
N SER A 116 -3.99 -22.90 -18.79
CA SER A 116 -3.93 -21.79 -17.83
C SER A 116 -3.71 -22.33 -16.42
N PHE A 117 -2.72 -21.78 -15.73
CA PHE A 117 -2.38 -22.17 -14.37
C PHE A 117 -1.76 -20.98 -13.65
N SER A 118 -1.69 -21.03 -12.34
CA SER A 118 -1.02 -20.04 -11.51
C SER A 118 0.02 -20.68 -10.62
N VAL A 119 1.09 -19.93 -10.38
CA VAL A 119 2.13 -20.31 -9.42
C VAL A 119 2.30 -19.17 -8.45
N SER A 120 2.27 -19.48 -7.16
CA SER A 120 2.55 -18.53 -6.10
C SER A 120 4.01 -18.62 -5.68
N PHE A 121 4.64 -17.47 -5.67
CA PHE A 121 5.98 -17.25 -5.21
C PHE A 121 5.96 -16.36 -3.97
N VAL A 122 7.04 -16.37 -3.22
CA VAL A 122 7.25 -15.52 -2.06
C VAL A 122 8.49 -14.65 -2.29
N ASP A 123 8.32 -13.37 -2.10
CA ASP A 123 9.40 -12.40 -1.95
C ASP A 123 9.68 -12.28 -0.44
N ASP A 124 10.71 -12.97 0.00
CA ASP A 124 11.05 -13.08 1.43
C ASP A 124 11.72 -11.82 1.99
N ALA A 125 12.30 -10.99 1.12
CA ALA A 125 12.95 -9.75 1.48
C ALA A 125 12.57 -8.66 0.47
N PRO A 126 11.36 -8.12 0.54
CA PRO A 126 10.89 -7.13 -0.42
C PRO A 126 11.72 -5.86 -0.30
N TYR A 127 12.80 -5.81 -1.06
CA TYR A 127 13.68 -4.66 -1.16
C TYR A 127 13.21 -3.78 -2.31
N HIS A 128 13.01 -2.52 -1.98
CA HIS A 128 12.75 -1.51 -2.98
C HIS A 128 13.92 -0.55 -3.01
N PRO A 129 14.56 -0.36 -4.16
CA PRO A 129 15.61 0.64 -4.30
C PRO A 129 15.06 2.00 -3.89
N ASP A 130 15.91 2.84 -3.34
CA ASP A 130 15.54 4.21 -3.00
C ASP A 130 15.08 4.93 -4.28
N GLY A 131 13.76 5.01 -4.46
CA GLY A 131 13.17 5.74 -5.57
C GLY A 131 13.42 7.25 -5.39
N SER A 132 13.86 7.91 -6.43
CA SER A 132 13.84 9.37 -6.51
C SER A 132 12.61 9.82 -7.27
N VAL A 133 11.91 10.83 -6.75
CA VAL A 133 10.76 11.39 -7.47
C VAL A 133 11.27 12.12 -8.71
N ILE A 134 10.75 11.71 -9.86
CA ILE A 134 10.94 12.45 -11.11
C ILE A 134 9.69 13.29 -11.30
N VAL A 135 9.79 14.58 -10.99
CA VAL A 135 8.68 15.52 -11.15
C VAL A 135 8.41 15.70 -12.65
N SER A 136 7.43 15.00 -13.14
CA SER A 136 6.89 15.24 -14.48
C SER A 136 5.53 15.88 -14.32
N LYS A 137 5.40 17.16 -14.64
CA LYS A 137 4.17 17.97 -14.65
C LYS A 137 3.28 17.81 -13.40
N HIS A 138 3.07 18.88 -12.66
CA HIS A 138 1.98 18.98 -11.70
C HIS A 138 0.65 18.77 -12.43
N TYR A 139 -0.02 17.69 -12.14
CA TYR A 139 -1.33 17.40 -12.74
C TYR A 139 -2.50 18.01 -11.96
N GLY A 140 -2.22 18.90 -10.99
CA GLY A 140 -3.27 19.70 -10.32
C GLY A 140 -4.29 18.88 -9.51
N GLY A 141 -3.85 17.79 -8.87
CA GLY A 141 -4.71 16.94 -8.03
C GLY A 141 -4.61 17.21 -6.52
N GLY A 142 -4.18 18.38 -6.14
CA GLY A 142 -3.63 18.76 -4.86
C GLY A 142 -4.59 18.94 -3.69
N GLY A 143 -5.58 18.08 -3.50
CA GLY A 143 -6.41 18.12 -2.29
C GLY A 143 -5.80 17.39 -1.07
N PHE A 144 -4.65 16.71 -1.22
CA PHE A 144 -4.06 15.88 -0.18
C PHE A 144 -2.54 16.08 -0.11
N LEU A 145 -2.05 16.35 1.10
CA LEU A 145 -0.62 16.42 1.38
C LEU A 145 -0.24 15.30 2.35
N MET A 146 0.93 14.74 2.19
CA MET A 146 1.54 13.80 3.13
C MET A 146 2.83 14.40 3.68
N ASP A 147 2.89 14.62 4.97
CA ASP A 147 4.01 15.29 5.66
C ASP A 147 4.40 16.64 5.02
N GLY A 148 3.40 17.43 4.61
CA GLY A 148 3.58 18.73 3.94
C GLY A 148 3.89 18.66 2.44
N VAL A 149 4.09 17.44 1.87
CA VAL A 149 4.35 17.25 0.44
C VAL A 149 3.04 16.86 -0.27
N PRO A 150 2.61 17.61 -1.30
CA PRO A 150 1.45 17.24 -2.10
C PRO A 150 1.60 15.84 -2.71
N LEU A 151 0.55 15.03 -2.70
CA LEU A 151 0.62 13.68 -3.26
C LEU A 151 0.84 13.68 -4.78
N ASP A 152 0.41 14.73 -5.47
CA ASP A 152 0.67 14.93 -6.90
C ASP A 152 2.17 15.11 -7.24
N TYR A 153 3.00 15.46 -6.25
CA TYR A 153 4.45 15.43 -6.38
C TYR A 153 5.00 14.05 -6.76
N TYR A 154 4.36 13.00 -6.24
CA TYR A 154 4.65 11.61 -6.63
C TYR A 154 3.88 11.17 -7.90
N GLY A 155 3.10 12.06 -8.50
CA GLY A 155 2.18 11.71 -9.59
C GLY A 155 0.92 10.99 -9.12
N VAL A 156 0.59 11.11 -7.82
CA VAL A 156 -0.55 10.41 -7.20
C VAL A 156 -1.78 11.31 -7.17
N PHE A 157 -2.88 10.78 -7.68
CA PHE A 157 -4.21 11.35 -7.60
C PHE A 157 -5.04 10.55 -6.60
N VAL A 158 -5.66 11.23 -5.66
CA VAL A 158 -6.63 10.60 -4.76
C VAL A 158 -7.98 10.55 -5.47
N LEU A 159 -8.57 9.35 -5.49
CA LEU A 159 -9.81 9.08 -6.20
C LEU A 159 -11.04 9.37 -5.31
N ASP A 160 -12.18 9.56 -5.96
CA ASP A 160 -13.47 9.79 -5.32
C ASP A 160 -13.85 8.68 -4.32
N GLY A 161 -14.61 9.04 -3.30
CA GLY A 161 -15.01 8.17 -2.21
C GLY A 161 -13.97 8.01 -1.10
N THR A 162 -12.75 8.58 -1.27
CA THR A 162 -11.71 8.57 -0.23
C THR A 162 -12.07 9.44 0.96
N LEU A 163 -12.67 10.63 0.74
CA LEU A 163 -13.07 11.55 1.81
C LEU A 163 -14.06 10.91 2.80
N GLU A 164 -15.02 10.15 2.31
CA GLU A 164 -15.99 9.43 3.15
C GLU A 164 -15.29 8.39 4.04
N LYS A 165 -14.32 7.68 3.49
CA LYS A 165 -13.53 6.68 4.23
C LYS A 165 -12.62 7.32 5.28
N ILE A 166 -12.02 8.44 4.97
CA ILE A 166 -11.16 9.19 5.88
C ILE A 166 -11.96 9.75 7.05
N ARG A 167 -13.20 10.16 6.83
CA ARG A 167 -14.09 10.73 7.87
C ARG A 167 -14.69 9.69 8.80
N GLN A 168 -14.56 8.41 8.51
CA GLN A 168 -15.06 7.37 9.41
C GLN A 168 -14.38 7.52 10.79
N ILE A 169 -15.21 7.58 11.82
CA ILE A 169 -14.77 7.63 13.21
C ILE A 169 -14.57 6.19 13.69
N GLY A 170 -13.52 5.96 14.46
CA GLY A 170 -13.29 4.69 15.14
C GLY A 170 -14.44 4.35 16.11
N LYS A 171 -14.55 3.09 16.48
CA LYS A 171 -15.50 2.66 17.50
C LYS A 171 -15.17 3.31 18.83
N VAL A 172 -16.18 3.51 19.66
CA VAL A 172 -15.97 3.89 21.06
C VAL A 172 -15.28 2.73 21.78
N LYS A 173 -14.24 3.02 22.56
CA LYS A 173 -13.57 2.03 23.40
C LYS A 173 -14.49 1.54 24.51
N ASP A 174 -14.41 0.25 24.81
CA ASP A 174 -15.15 -0.32 25.93
C ASP A 174 -14.63 0.28 27.23
N ARG A 175 -15.56 0.64 28.11
CA ARG A 175 -15.27 1.11 29.45
C ARG A 175 -15.29 -0.05 30.44
N LEU A 176 -14.71 0.20 31.62
CA LEU A 176 -14.73 -0.76 32.68
C LEU A 176 -16.20 -1.08 33.06
N THR A 177 -16.52 -2.33 32.89
CA THR A 177 -17.81 -2.89 33.27
C THR A 177 -17.57 -4.02 34.27
N VAL A 178 -18.08 -3.91 35.48
CA VAL A 178 -17.94 -4.92 36.52
C VAL A 178 -19.26 -5.62 36.69
N SER A 179 -19.29 -6.95 36.52
CA SER A 179 -20.42 -7.81 36.78
C SER A 179 -20.10 -8.72 37.96
N GLU A 180 -20.92 -8.68 38.99
CA GLU A 180 -20.78 -9.51 40.18
C GLU A 180 -21.92 -10.52 40.26
N ASN A 181 -21.60 -11.76 40.63
CA ASN A 181 -22.63 -12.83 40.78
C ASN A 181 -23.63 -12.57 41.89
N SER A 182 -23.33 -11.64 42.78
CA SER A 182 -24.18 -11.25 43.93
C SER A 182 -25.16 -10.13 43.61
N ARG A 183 -25.13 -9.55 42.39
CA ARG A 183 -25.92 -8.38 42.01
C ARG A 183 -26.48 -8.54 40.60
N ASP A 184 -27.74 -8.15 40.44
CA ASP A 184 -28.35 -8.11 39.10
C ASP A 184 -27.74 -7.01 38.24
N GLY A 185 -27.38 -7.36 36.97
CA GLY A 185 -26.83 -6.45 36.02
C GLY A 185 -25.30 -6.22 36.16
N ALA A 186 -24.82 -5.09 35.72
CA ALA A 186 -23.42 -4.70 35.77
C ALA A 186 -23.26 -3.23 36.18
N VAL A 187 -22.17 -2.94 36.85
CA VAL A 187 -21.74 -1.57 37.16
C VAL A 187 -20.87 -1.08 36.01
N TYR A 188 -21.28 0.02 35.43
CA TYR A 188 -20.60 0.66 34.33
C TYR A 188 -19.98 1.98 34.81
N ASP A 189 -18.74 2.25 34.36
CA ASP A 189 -18.11 3.53 34.64
C ASP A 189 -18.70 4.64 33.76
N TYR A 190 -19.50 5.51 34.35
CA TYR A 190 -20.11 6.67 33.70
C TYR A 190 -19.22 7.92 33.71
N GLY A 191 -18.04 7.84 34.36
CA GLY A 191 -17.09 8.97 34.46
C GLY A 191 -16.34 9.24 33.17
N GLY A 192 -16.03 10.50 32.91
CA GLY A 192 -15.16 10.95 31.84
C GLY A 192 -15.76 10.91 30.40
N ALA A 193 -15.01 11.47 29.45
CA ALA A 193 -15.39 11.52 28.05
C ALA A 193 -15.26 10.14 27.38
N LEU A 194 -16.10 9.86 26.36
CA LEU A 194 -15.98 8.67 25.53
C LEU A 194 -14.64 8.70 24.77
N LYS A 195 -13.92 7.59 24.77
CA LYS A 195 -12.65 7.41 24.05
C LYS A 195 -12.87 6.67 22.74
N THR A 196 -12.10 7.03 21.73
CA THR A 196 -12.22 6.47 20.38
C THR A 196 -11.09 5.48 20.13
N ALA A 197 -11.45 4.30 19.64
CA ALA A 197 -10.46 3.31 19.19
C ALA A 197 -9.86 3.72 17.83
N SER A 198 -8.66 3.27 17.58
CA SER A 198 -8.04 3.41 16.27
C SER A 198 -8.85 2.68 15.19
N ASN A 199 -8.84 3.20 13.99
CA ASN A 199 -9.48 2.58 12.83
C ASN A 199 -8.58 2.65 11.59
N ASP A 200 -8.80 1.73 10.67
CA ASP A 200 -8.14 1.76 9.38
C ASP A 200 -8.93 2.61 8.40
N ILE A 201 -8.23 3.49 7.71
CA ILE A 201 -8.77 4.28 6.59
C ILE A 201 -8.22 3.77 5.27
N GLN A 202 -9.02 3.89 4.22
CA GLN A 202 -8.64 3.50 2.86
C GLN A 202 -8.54 4.73 1.98
N ILE A 203 -7.38 4.92 1.35
CA ILE A 203 -7.09 6.00 0.42
C ILE A 203 -6.94 5.38 -0.97
N LYS A 204 -7.92 5.59 -1.82
CA LYS A 204 -7.88 5.14 -3.22
C LYS A 204 -7.02 6.09 -4.03
N CYS A 205 -6.03 5.55 -4.70
CA CYS A 205 -5.03 6.32 -5.42
C CYS A 205 -4.86 5.82 -6.86
N LEU A 206 -4.54 6.75 -7.73
CA LEU A 206 -4.03 6.49 -9.07
C LEU A 206 -2.71 7.21 -9.22
N ILE A 207 -1.61 6.50 -9.38
CA ILE A 207 -0.33 7.11 -9.75
C ILE A 207 -0.18 7.07 -11.28
N ARG A 208 0.26 8.18 -11.86
CA ARG A 208 0.50 8.33 -13.31
C ARG A 208 1.85 8.95 -13.58
N ALA A 209 2.49 8.50 -14.66
CA ALA A 209 3.70 9.11 -15.18
C ALA A 209 3.76 9.04 -16.70
N ALA A 210 4.67 9.82 -17.29
CA ALA A 210 4.85 9.88 -18.74
C ALA A 210 5.35 8.56 -19.35
N ASN A 211 6.03 7.74 -18.54
CA ASN A 211 6.58 6.45 -18.96
C ASN A 211 6.71 5.50 -17.75
N MET A 212 6.94 4.23 -18.03
CA MET A 212 7.03 3.19 -17.00
C MET A 212 8.21 3.38 -16.03
N PRO A 213 9.44 3.71 -16.44
CA PRO A 213 10.54 3.93 -15.51
C PRO A 213 10.25 5.07 -14.51
N THR A 214 9.68 6.17 -14.96
CA THR A 214 9.27 7.29 -14.10
C THR A 214 8.17 6.85 -13.13
N LEU A 215 7.18 6.08 -13.61
CA LEU A 215 6.10 5.55 -12.80
C LEU A 215 6.65 4.69 -11.65
N ILE A 216 7.52 3.74 -11.97
CA ILE A 216 8.09 2.80 -10.99
C ILE A 216 8.96 3.54 -9.97
N ASN A 217 9.78 4.51 -10.41
CA ASN A 217 10.57 5.32 -9.50
C ASN A 217 9.70 6.10 -8.50
N ASN A 218 8.65 6.77 -9.00
CA ASN A 218 7.73 7.52 -8.14
C ASN A 218 6.95 6.60 -7.20
N TYR A 219 6.58 5.42 -7.68
CA TYR A 219 5.89 4.41 -6.90
C TYR A 219 6.75 3.93 -5.72
N TYR A 220 8.02 3.62 -5.96
CA TYR A 220 8.95 3.23 -4.90
C TYR A 220 9.32 4.39 -3.97
N ALA A 221 9.43 5.61 -4.48
CA ALA A 221 9.64 6.79 -3.65
C ALA A 221 8.48 7.00 -2.66
N LEU A 222 7.23 6.83 -3.12
CA LEU A 222 6.05 6.85 -2.26
C LEU A 222 6.11 5.74 -1.19
N LEU A 223 6.43 4.49 -1.59
CA LEU A 223 6.54 3.38 -0.63
C LEU A 223 7.61 3.64 0.42
N ASN A 224 8.78 4.13 0.01
CA ASN A 224 9.86 4.47 0.94
C ASN A 224 9.43 5.57 1.92
N ARG A 225 8.63 6.54 1.45
CA ARG A 225 8.06 7.55 2.34
C ARG A 225 7.04 6.95 3.31
N LEU A 226 6.17 6.06 2.85
CA LEU A 226 5.17 5.38 3.68
C LEU A 226 5.78 4.52 4.78
N LYS A 227 6.90 3.82 4.49
CA LYS A 227 7.60 2.98 5.46
C LYS A 227 8.59 3.72 6.36
N SER A 228 8.78 5.03 6.15
CA SER A 228 9.71 5.81 6.97
C SER A 228 9.32 5.80 8.45
N PRO A 229 10.26 5.90 9.40
CA PRO A 229 9.97 6.02 10.81
C PRO A 229 8.96 7.13 11.13
N HIS A 230 8.30 7.01 12.27
CA HIS A 230 7.29 7.92 12.78
C HIS A 230 5.97 7.93 11.98
N LEU A 231 5.00 8.65 12.50
CA LEU A 231 3.67 8.79 11.89
C LEU A 231 3.74 9.60 10.59
N ARG A 232 2.81 9.30 9.68
CA ARG A 232 2.54 10.13 8.50
C ARG A 232 1.41 11.09 8.82
N ARG A 233 1.55 12.34 8.40
CA ARG A 233 0.53 13.36 8.51
C ARG A 233 -0.13 13.56 7.17
N ILE A 234 -1.39 13.18 7.07
CA ILE A 234 -2.19 13.42 5.87
C ILE A 234 -3.05 14.65 6.13
N PHE A 235 -2.83 15.68 5.34
CA PHE A 235 -3.62 16.90 5.36
C PHE A 235 -4.58 16.91 4.18
N VAL A 236 -5.86 17.17 4.47
CA VAL A 236 -6.94 17.30 3.48
C VAL A 236 -7.31 18.76 3.35
N THR A 237 -6.94 19.40 2.24
CA THR A 237 -7.10 20.85 2.05
C THR A 237 -8.56 21.29 2.03
N SER A 238 -9.46 20.47 1.47
CA SER A 238 -10.88 20.82 1.35
C SER A 238 -11.61 20.87 2.69
N THR A 239 -11.13 20.18 3.71
CA THR A 239 -11.77 20.06 5.02
C THR A 239 -10.90 20.60 6.15
N MET A 240 -9.67 21.00 5.84
CA MET A 240 -8.67 21.44 6.81
C MET A 240 -8.40 20.39 7.91
N GLU A 241 -8.59 19.11 7.58
CA GLU A 241 -8.38 17.99 8.51
C GLU A 241 -6.94 17.49 8.43
N VAL A 242 -6.34 17.21 9.58
CA VAL A 242 -5.04 16.54 9.71
C VAL A 242 -5.28 15.17 10.32
N ILE A 243 -4.71 14.15 9.70
CA ILE A 243 -4.81 12.76 10.15
C ILE A 243 -3.40 12.24 10.38
N GLU A 244 -3.09 11.89 11.62
CA GLU A 244 -1.86 11.19 11.94
C GLU A 244 -2.11 9.68 11.85
N CYS A 245 -1.36 9.02 11.02
CA CYS A 245 -1.56 7.61 10.72
C CYS A 245 -0.22 6.96 10.34
N TYR A 246 -0.23 5.64 10.26
CA TYR A 246 0.89 4.89 9.71
C TYR A 246 0.41 3.91 8.63
N TYR A 247 1.32 3.61 7.72
CA TYR A 247 1.09 2.65 6.66
C TYR A 247 0.88 1.24 7.24
N LYS A 248 -0.17 0.56 6.78
CA LYS A 248 -0.45 -0.84 7.14
C LYS A 248 -0.24 -1.76 5.96
N SER A 249 -0.92 -1.49 4.86
CA SER A 249 -0.86 -2.28 3.64
C SER A 249 -1.33 -1.47 2.44
N ALA A 250 -1.09 -2.00 1.24
CA ALA A 250 -1.70 -1.50 0.03
C ALA A 250 -2.20 -2.65 -0.82
N THR A 251 -3.18 -2.39 -1.67
CA THR A 251 -3.68 -3.34 -2.67
C THR A 251 -3.55 -2.72 -4.05
N CYS A 252 -2.84 -3.39 -4.95
CA CYS A 252 -2.76 -3.00 -6.34
C CYS A 252 -4.04 -3.44 -7.06
N GLU A 253 -4.86 -2.46 -7.46
CA GLU A 253 -6.16 -2.69 -8.08
C GLU A 253 -6.03 -2.95 -9.59
N ASP A 254 -5.22 -2.11 -10.25
CA ASP A 254 -4.99 -2.22 -11.68
C ASP A 254 -3.65 -1.62 -12.13
N VAL A 255 -3.14 -2.12 -13.27
CA VAL A 255 -1.88 -1.70 -13.86
C VAL A 255 -2.10 -1.40 -15.34
N HIS A 256 -1.88 -0.15 -15.72
CA HIS A 256 -2.00 0.34 -17.08
C HIS A 256 -0.62 0.62 -17.66
N LEU A 257 -0.08 -0.33 -18.43
CA LEU A 257 1.25 -0.19 -19.07
C LEU A 257 1.26 0.88 -20.15
N HIS A 258 0.13 1.02 -20.86
CA HIS A 258 -0.04 2.00 -21.94
C HIS A 258 -1.45 2.60 -21.86
N LEU A 259 -1.56 3.83 -21.41
CA LEU A 259 -2.78 4.62 -21.53
C LEU A 259 -2.86 5.26 -22.92
N ALA A 260 -4.05 5.66 -23.35
CA ALA A 260 -4.28 6.29 -24.66
C ALA A 260 -3.41 7.54 -24.92
N SER A 261 -2.92 8.18 -23.86
CA SER A 261 -2.01 9.33 -23.90
C SER A 261 -0.52 8.95 -23.97
N GLY A 262 -0.17 7.66 -24.11
CA GLY A 262 1.21 7.16 -24.02
C GLY A 262 1.77 7.12 -22.59
N SER A 263 0.98 7.52 -21.58
CA SER A 263 1.38 7.46 -20.16
C SER A 263 1.13 6.08 -19.56
N ALA A 264 1.77 5.80 -18.44
CA ALA A 264 1.55 4.60 -17.64
C ALA A 264 0.87 4.96 -16.31
N GLY A 265 0.18 4.01 -15.68
CA GLY A 265 -0.49 4.24 -14.41
C GLY A 265 -0.71 2.97 -13.59
N ILE A 266 -0.80 3.14 -12.28
CA ILE A 266 -1.15 2.08 -11.32
C ILE A 266 -2.27 2.60 -10.43
N ALA A 267 -3.38 1.88 -10.39
CA ALA A 267 -4.45 2.12 -9.42
C ALA A 267 -4.21 1.24 -8.20
N PHE A 268 -4.26 1.83 -7.01
CA PHE A 268 -4.03 1.12 -5.77
C PHE A 268 -4.81 1.75 -4.61
N THR A 269 -5.07 0.96 -3.58
CA THR A 269 -5.70 1.41 -2.34
C THR A 269 -4.71 1.28 -1.21
N LEU A 270 -4.39 2.40 -0.55
CA LEU A 270 -3.59 2.41 0.68
C LEU A 270 -4.50 2.16 1.88
N THR A 271 -4.10 1.29 2.77
CA THR A 271 -4.71 1.12 4.10
C THR A 271 -3.76 1.73 5.13
N MET A 272 -4.26 2.74 5.84
CA MET A 272 -3.52 3.45 6.88
C MET A 272 -4.25 3.30 8.20
N THR A 273 -3.54 3.02 9.28
CA THR A 273 -4.12 2.98 10.64
C THR A 273 -4.03 4.36 11.27
N VAL A 274 -5.17 4.89 11.66
CA VAL A 274 -5.29 6.23 12.28
C VAL A 274 -4.85 6.17 13.73
N VAL A 275 -4.01 7.13 14.10
CA VAL A 275 -3.50 7.31 15.47
C VAL A 275 -4.02 8.61 16.08
N ASN A 276 -4.34 9.61 15.26
CA ASN A 276 -4.94 10.85 15.71
C ASN A 276 -5.67 11.54 14.56
N LYS A 277 -6.73 12.27 14.91
CA LYS A 277 -7.43 13.15 13.96
C LYS A 277 -7.60 14.52 14.59
N GLY A 278 -7.19 15.54 13.88
CA GLY A 278 -7.35 16.93 14.27
C GLY A 278 -7.90 17.76 13.13
N VAL A 279 -8.45 18.93 13.47
CA VAL A 279 -8.78 19.96 12.50
C VAL A 279 -7.78 21.09 12.70
N LEU A 280 -7.14 21.50 11.63
CA LEU A 280 -6.29 22.70 11.66
C LEU A 280 -7.15 23.92 12.00
N ARG A 281 -6.87 24.53 13.13
CA ARG A 281 -7.45 25.84 13.45
C ARG A 281 -6.44 26.91 13.06
N VAL A 282 -6.88 27.83 12.24
CA VAL A 282 -6.14 29.07 11.99
C VAL A 282 -6.26 29.93 13.24
N LEU A 283 -5.16 30.10 13.96
CA LEU A 283 -5.08 31.02 15.10
C LEU A 283 -4.53 32.34 14.57
N GLY A 284 -5.39 33.35 14.49
CA GLY A 284 -4.98 34.73 14.27
C GLY A 284 -5.92 35.50 13.32
N ASP A 285 -6.37 36.64 13.80
CA ASP A 285 -7.17 37.63 13.03
C ASP A 285 -6.29 38.61 12.21
N ASP A 286 -4.96 38.50 12.35
CA ASP A 286 -4.01 39.40 11.71
C ASP A 286 -3.26 38.72 10.57
N ALA A 287 -3.42 39.27 9.38
CA ALA A 287 -3.12 38.66 8.07
C ALA A 287 -1.63 38.46 7.72
N GLU A 288 -0.70 38.50 8.67
CA GLU A 288 0.72 38.48 8.34
C GLU A 288 1.48 37.21 8.76
N ASP A 289 0.95 36.38 9.70
CA ASP A 289 1.60 35.15 10.12
C ASP A 289 0.61 33.99 10.31
N TYR A 290 0.37 33.21 9.27
CA TYR A 290 -0.41 31.99 9.35
C TYR A 290 0.44 30.84 9.91
N TYR A 291 0.37 30.61 11.21
CA TYR A 291 0.92 29.42 11.82
C TYR A 291 -0.16 28.32 11.87
N LEU A 292 0.10 27.23 11.18
CA LEU A 292 -0.74 26.03 11.25
C LEU A 292 -0.34 25.25 12.50
N THR A 293 -1.30 25.03 13.40
CA THR A 293 -1.07 24.16 14.58
C THR A 293 -1.96 22.92 14.50
N ASP A 294 -1.46 21.79 14.98
CA ASP A 294 -2.32 20.63 15.24
C ASP A 294 -3.23 20.88 16.46
N GLY A 295 -4.20 20.01 16.69
CA GLY A 295 -5.16 20.15 17.80
C GLY A 295 -4.53 20.16 19.19
N SER A 296 -3.22 19.87 19.32
CA SER A 296 -2.42 19.95 20.54
C SER A 296 -1.66 21.28 20.68
N GLY A 297 -1.79 22.21 19.72
CA GLY A 297 -1.10 23.50 19.69
C GLY A 297 0.35 23.42 19.18
N LYS A 298 0.74 22.31 18.57
CA LYS A 298 2.07 22.13 18.01
C LYS A 298 2.13 22.72 16.60
N PHE A 299 3.09 23.60 16.34
CA PHE A 299 3.27 24.22 15.05
C PHE A 299 3.59 23.17 13.96
N LEU A 300 2.88 23.22 12.85
CA LEU A 300 3.24 22.50 11.64
C LEU A 300 4.16 23.44 10.84
N ALA A 301 5.44 23.09 10.76
CA ALA A 301 6.34 23.81 9.88
C ALA A 301 5.92 23.65 8.42
N PRO A 302 6.08 24.66 7.55
CA PRO A 302 5.77 24.60 6.14
C PRO A 302 6.56 23.56 5.38
#